data_70b2e8e033223aeb8fc1ad18d9983404
#
_entry.id   70b2e8e033223aeb8fc1ad18d9983404
#
_cell.length_a   1.000
_cell.length_b   1.000
_cell.length_c   1.000
_cell.angle_alpha   90.00
_cell.angle_beta   90.00
_cell.angle_gamma   90.00
#
_symmetry.space_group_name_H-M   'P 1'
#
loop_
_entity.id
_entity.type
_entity.pdbx_description
1 polymer ?
#
loop_
_entity_poly.entity_id
_entity_poly.type
_entity_poly.pdbx_seq_one_letter_code
_entity_poly.pdbx_strand_id
1 'polypeptide(L)'
;MGAQENKQSAQDAYAAFASGDAEGAMRNIDDSIEWTVRGDNALTGTYNGTQEVGELWGKFMAKDFRSEPTDFIADGDKVVVLTTIHLEGEMVESADILTYNSDGKLVAFETRADADVANRVFAGSKRFS
;
A
#
# COMPACT_ATOMS: atom_id res chain seq x y z
N MET A 1 -15.84 12.26 -5.84
CA MET A 1 -15.73 12.16 -4.36
C MET A 1 -14.78 13.24 -3.87
N GLY A 2 -15.00 13.78 -2.70
CA GLY A 2 -14.14 14.81 -2.16
C GLY A 2 -12.99 14.25 -1.34
N ALA A 3 -12.06 15.15 -0.97
CA ALA A 3 -10.88 14.77 -0.19
C ALA A 3 -11.25 14.10 1.13
N GLN A 4 -12.28 14.59 1.81
CA GLN A 4 -12.70 14.05 3.10
C GLN A 4 -13.24 12.62 2.98
N GLU A 5 -14.01 12.32 1.94
CA GLU A 5 -14.50 10.97 1.69
C GLU A 5 -13.36 10.02 1.33
N ASN A 6 -12.38 10.50 0.55
CA ASN A 6 -11.19 9.71 0.21
C ASN A 6 -10.37 9.41 1.46
N LYS A 7 -10.23 10.38 2.36
CA LYS A 7 -9.54 10.19 3.64
C LYS A 7 -10.23 9.11 4.48
N GLN A 8 -11.56 9.17 4.58
CA GLN A 8 -12.32 8.16 5.33
C GLN A 8 -12.15 6.78 4.70
N SER A 9 -12.20 6.70 3.37
CA SER A 9 -11.99 5.45 2.63
C SER A 9 -10.61 4.86 2.94
N ALA A 10 -9.57 5.70 2.97
CA ALA A 10 -8.23 5.26 3.32
C ALA A 10 -8.16 4.74 4.76
N GLN A 11 -8.75 5.46 5.71
CA GLN A 11 -8.79 5.04 7.11
C GLN A 11 -9.46 3.68 7.26
N ASP A 12 -10.60 3.49 6.58
CA ASP A 12 -11.34 2.22 6.62
C ASP A 12 -10.51 1.07 6.02
N ALA A 13 -9.82 1.32 4.92
CA ALA A 13 -8.99 0.30 4.26
C ALA A 13 -7.82 -0.15 5.13
N TYR A 14 -7.13 0.80 5.77
CA TYR A 14 -6.01 0.47 6.66
C TYR A 14 -6.50 -0.30 7.89
N ALA A 15 -7.66 0.08 8.45
CA ALA A 15 -8.24 -0.63 9.58
C ALA A 15 -8.64 -2.06 9.20
N ALA A 16 -9.22 -2.24 8.02
CA ALA A 16 -9.59 -3.57 7.53
C ALA A 16 -8.36 -4.46 7.34
N PHE A 17 -7.31 -3.92 6.72
CA PHE A 17 -6.05 -4.64 6.53
C PHE A 17 -5.45 -5.07 7.88
N ALA A 18 -5.41 -4.16 8.85
CA ALA A 18 -4.86 -4.44 10.17
C ALA A 18 -5.63 -5.52 10.92
N SER A 19 -6.94 -5.62 10.69
CA SER A 19 -7.78 -6.64 11.33
C SER A 19 -7.77 -8.00 10.61
N GLY A 20 -7.04 -8.11 9.49
CA GLY A 20 -7.00 -9.34 8.70
C GLY A 20 -8.16 -9.47 7.72
N ASP A 21 -8.94 -8.40 7.52
CA ASP A 21 -10.06 -8.37 6.57
C ASP A 21 -9.57 -7.92 5.20
N ALA A 22 -8.95 -8.83 4.46
CA ALA A 22 -8.41 -8.54 3.13
C ALA A 22 -9.51 -8.12 2.15
N GLU A 23 -10.68 -8.74 2.24
CA GLU A 23 -11.81 -8.39 1.38
C GLU A 23 -12.28 -6.96 1.64
N GLY A 24 -12.39 -6.56 2.91
CA GLY A 24 -12.75 -5.20 3.28
C GLY A 24 -11.70 -4.18 2.83
N ALA A 25 -10.42 -4.53 2.94
CA ALA A 25 -9.34 -3.66 2.48
C ALA A 25 -9.34 -3.49 0.96
N MET A 26 -9.77 -4.51 0.21
CA MET A 26 -9.87 -4.45 -1.26
C MET A 26 -11.13 -3.77 -1.79
N ARG A 27 -12.14 -3.60 -0.94
CA ARG A 27 -13.49 -3.21 -1.38
C ARG A 27 -13.51 -1.94 -2.22
N ASN A 28 -12.65 -0.98 -1.92
CA ASN A 28 -12.65 0.31 -2.58
C ASN A 28 -11.47 0.49 -3.54
N ILE A 29 -10.84 -0.60 -3.94
CA ILE A 29 -9.77 -0.58 -4.93
C ILE A 29 -10.38 -0.84 -6.30
N ASP A 30 -10.08 0.04 -7.26
CA ASP A 30 -10.57 -0.10 -8.62
C ASP A 30 -9.85 -1.24 -9.34
N ASP A 31 -10.54 -1.87 -10.30
CA ASP A 31 -9.94 -2.95 -11.10
C ASP A 31 -8.74 -2.47 -11.93
N SER A 32 -8.65 -1.17 -12.20
CA SER A 32 -7.55 -0.55 -12.94
C SER A 32 -6.37 -0.15 -12.05
N ILE A 33 -6.35 -0.55 -10.79
CA ILE A 33 -5.30 -0.15 -9.83
C ILE A 33 -3.89 -0.41 -10.37
N GLU A 34 -3.02 0.58 -10.16
CA GLU A 34 -1.58 0.46 -10.38
C GLU A 34 -0.90 0.61 -9.03
N TRP A 35 -0.36 -0.47 -8.51
CA TRP A 35 0.32 -0.49 -7.21
C TRP A 35 1.81 -0.62 -7.44
N THR A 36 2.56 0.42 -7.12
CA THR A 36 4.00 0.48 -7.38
C THR A 36 4.79 0.16 -6.12
N VAL A 37 5.67 -0.82 -6.24
CA VAL A 37 6.66 -1.17 -5.20
C VAL A 37 8.02 -0.66 -5.66
N ARG A 38 8.59 0.25 -4.90
CA ARG A 38 9.89 0.85 -5.17
C ARG A 38 11.00 0.02 -4.48
N GLY A 39 12.24 0.31 -4.82
CA GLY A 39 13.39 -0.35 -4.24
C GLY A 39 14.13 -1.24 -5.23
N ASP A 40 14.93 -2.13 -4.72
CA ASP A 40 15.74 -3.06 -5.52
C ASP A 40 15.66 -4.46 -4.89
N ASN A 41 14.54 -5.13 -5.11
CA ASN A 41 14.26 -6.43 -4.50
C ASN A 41 13.27 -7.22 -5.36
N ALA A 42 12.94 -8.44 -4.93
CA ALA A 42 12.10 -9.36 -5.69
C ALA A 42 10.67 -8.83 -5.91
N LEU A 43 10.19 -7.90 -5.08
CA LEU A 43 8.84 -7.35 -5.20
C LEU A 43 8.78 -6.05 -6.00
N THR A 44 9.94 -5.45 -6.33
CA THR A 44 9.98 -4.16 -7.04
C THR A 44 9.29 -4.25 -8.39
N GLY A 45 8.39 -3.31 -8.66
CA GLY A 45 7.67 -3.23 -9.92
C GLY A 45 6.27 -2.68 -9.73
N THR A 46 5.49 -2.69 -10.79
CA THR A 46 4.09 -2.25 -10.77
C THR A 46 3.17 -3.46 -10.86
N TYR A 47 2.19 -3.50 -9.96
CA TYR A 47 1.17 -4.56 -9.89
C TYR A 47 -0.12 -3.98 -10.42
N ASN A 48 -0.67 -4.62 -11.45
CA ASN A 48 -1.85 -4.13 -12.15
C ASN A 48 -3.05 -5.01 -11.83
N GLY A 49 -4.11 -4.38 -11.31
CA GLY A 49 -5.34 -5.08 -10.98
C GLY A 49 -5.34 -5.68 -9.58
N THR A 50 -6.54 -5.97 -9.10
CA THR A 50 -6.74 -6.44 -7.73
C THR A 50 -6.16 -7.82 -7.47
N GLN A 51 -6.10 -8.69 -8.48
CA GLN A 51 -5.53 -10.02 -8.33
C GLN A 51 -4.03 -9.94 -8.04
N GLU A 52 -3.29 -9.14 -8.81
CA GLU A 52 -1.85 -8.96 -8.59
C GLU A 52 -1.57 -8.31 -7.24
N VAL A 53 -2.37 -7.32 -6.86
CA VAL A 53 -2.24 -6.66 -5.56
C VAL A 53 -2.48 -7.65 -4.41
N GLY A 54 -3.47 -8.52 -4.54
CA GLY A 54 -3.74 -9.56 -3.55
C GLY A 54 -2.56 -10.52 -3.38
N GLU A 55 -1.93 -10.91 -4.48
CA GLU A 55 -0.73 -11.75 -4.46
C GLU A 55 0.43 -11.03 -3.74
N LEU A 56 0.60 -9.73 -4.00
CA LEU A 56 1.61 -8.92 -3.33
C LEU A 56 1.36 -8.88 -1.82
N TRP A 57 0.14 -8.65 -1.40
CA TRP A 57 -0.21 -8.60 0.01
C TRP A 57 0.10 -9.92 0.71
N GLY A 58 -0.13 -11.05 0.04
CA GLY A 58 0.24 -12.37 0.57
C GLY A 58 1.72 -12.51 0.85
N LYS A 59 2.56 -11.94 -0.03
CA LYS A 59 4.01 -11.95 0.15
C LYS A 59 4.45 -11.06 1.32
N PHE A 60 3.81 -9.92 1.50
CA PHE A 60 4.05 -9.07 2.67
C PHE A 60 3.71 -9.82 3.97
N MET A 61 2.53 -10.42 4.02
CA MET A 61 2.07 -11.11 5.23
C MET A 61 2.95 -12.29 5.60
N ALA A 62 3.58 -12.96 4.62
CA ALA A 62 4.51 -14.05 4.88
C ALA A 62 5.79 -13.59 5.58
N LYS A 63 6.05 -12.28 5.64
CA LYS A 63 7.21 -11.67 6.27
C LYS A 63 6.86 -10.81 7.48
N ASP A 64 5.80 -11.15 8.18
CA ASP A 64 5.35 -10.43 9.37
C ASP A 64 5.17 -8.94 9.13
N PHE A 65 4.58 -8.59 7.99
CA PHE A 65 4.31 -7.20 7.63
C PHE A 65 3.18 -6.63 8.49
N ARG A 66 3.41 -5.41 9.00
CA ARG A 66 2.37 -4.66 9.70
C ARG A 66 2.56 -3.18 9.41
N SER A 67 1.48 -2.48 9.16
CA SER A 67 1.49 -1.03 8.94
C SER A 67 0.76 -0.34 10.08
N GLU A 68 1.40 0.67 10.67
CA GLU A 68 0.80 1.48 11.75
C GLU A 68 0.65 2.92 11.24
N PRO A 69 -0.52 3.28 10.69
CA PRO A 69 -0.73 4.66 10.22
C PRO A 69 -0.80 5.62 11.41
N THR A 70 -0.10 6.75 11.28
CA THR A 70 -0.06 7.78 12.30
C THR A 70 -0.78 9.05 11.89
N ASP A 71 -0.94 9.30 10.59
CA ASP A 71 -1.61 10.50 10.09
C ASP A 71 -2.15 10.26 8.69
N PHE A 72 -3.28 10.87 8.37
CA PHE A 72 -3.90 10.83 7.05
C PHE A 72 -4.12 12.26 6.58
N ILE A 73 -3.49 12.60 5.45
CA ILE A 73 -3.53 13.96 4.90
C ILE A 73 -4.16 13.88 3.52
N ALA A 74 -5.30 14.55 3.33
CA ALA A 74 -6.03 14.49 2.08
C ALA A 74 -6.05 15.85 1.38
N ASP A 75 -5.83 15.83 0.07
CA ASP A 75 -5.89 17.01 -0.76
C ASP A 75 -6.32 16.59 -2.18
N GLY A 76 -7.48 17.08 -2.62
CA GLY A 76 -8.02 16.71 -3.93
C GLY A 76 -8.27 15.22 -4.05
N ASP A 77 -7.68 14.60 -5.06
CA ASP A 77 -7.81 13.17 -5.34
C ASP A 77 -6.76 12.31 -4.61
N LYS A 78 -5.92 12.91 -3.78
CA LYS A 78 -4.82 12.19 -3.12
C LYS A 78 -4.99 12.14 -1.61
N VAL A 79 -4.57 11.01 -1.04
CA VAL A 79 -4.41 10.86 0.41
C VAL A 79 -2.99 10.38 0.65
N VAL A 80 -2.27 11.11 1.51
CA VAL A 80 -0.95 10.69 1.98
C VAL A 80 -1.11 10.11 3.37
N VAL A 81 -0.62 8.91 3.57
CA VAL A 81 -0.70 8.22 4.87
C VAL A 81 0.72 8.10 5.42
N LEU A 82 0.96 8.80 6.53
CA LEU A 82 2.22 8.65 7.26
C LEU A 82 2.08 7.41 8.13
N THR A 83 3.01 6.48 8.00
CA THR A 83 2.89 5.19 8.67
C THR A 83 4.25 4.65 9.08
N THR A 84 4.25 3.80 10.09
CA THR A 84 5.41 2.99 10.46
C THR A 84 5.18 1.58 9.95
N ILE A 85 6.08 1.10 9.11
CA ILE A 85 6.02 -0.25 8.57
C ILE A 85 6.88 -1.16 9.44
N HIS A 86 6.32 -2.31 9.85
CA HIS A 86 7.04 -3.38 10.52
C HIS A 86 7.21 -4.53 9.55
N LEU A 87 8.43 -5.02 9.43
CA LEU A 87 8.77 -6.07 8.48
C LEU A 87 9.88 -6.92 9.08
N GLU A 88 9.58 -8.17 9.41
CA GLU A 88 10.52 -9.11 10.04
C GLU A 88 11.18 -8.54 11.31
N GLY A 89 10.40 -7.82 12.13
CA GLY A 89 10.89 -7.25 13.39
C GLY A 89 11.63 -5.93 13.23
N GLU A 90 11.83 -5.43 12.02
CA GLU A 90 12.43 -4.13 11.76
C GLU A 90 11.35 -3.09 11.48
N MET A 91 11.65 -1.82 11.73
CA MET A 91 10.70 -0.72 11.53
C MET A 91 11.25 0.30 10.56
N VAL A 92 10.37 0.82 9.68
CA VAL A 92 10.71 1.87 8.72
C VAL A 92 9.58 2.90 8.72
N GLU A 93 9.91 4.18 8.82
CA GLU A 93 8.93 5.24 8.63
C GLU A 93 8.70 5.44 7.14
N SER A 94 7.45 5.60 6.75
CA SER A 94 7.08 5.73 5.35
C SER A 94 5.92 6.68 5.13
N ALA A 95 5.74 7.07 3.86
CA ALA A 95 4.57 7.82 3.40
C ALA A 95 3.97 7.03 2.24
N ASP A 96 2.72 6.62 2.40
CA ASP A 96 1.97 5.97 1.32
C ASP A 96 1.19 7.04 0.57
N ILE A 97 1.26 7.02 -0.76
CA ILE A 97 0.55 7.97 -1.62
C ILE A 97 -0.55 7.23 -2.34
N LEU A 98 -1.79 7.59 -2.04
CA LEU A 98 -2.99 6.98 -2.59
C LEU A 98 -3.67 7.98 -3.53
N THR A 99 -4.00 7.54 -4.74
CA THR A 99 -4.74 8.36 -5.71
C THR A 99 -6.09 7.71 -5.99
N TYR A 100 -7.16 8.52 -5.93
CA TYR A 100 -8.53 8.07 -6.12
C TYR A 100 -9.10 8.67 -7.40
N ASN A 101 -10.01 7.94 -8.06
CA ASN A 101 -10.72 8.47 -9.21
C ASN A 101 -11.96 9.26 -8.77
N SER A 102 -12.72 9.77 -9.75
CA SER A 102 -13.91 10.59 -9.46
C SER A 102 -15.03 9.80 -8.76
N ASP A 103 -15.00 8.47 -8.83
CA ASP A 103 -15.96 7.61 -8.13
C ASP A 103 -15.50 7.23 -6.72
N GLY A 104 -14.37 7.76 -6.27
CA GLY A 104 -13.81 7.47 -4.95
C GLY A 104 -13.14 6.11 -4.84
N LYS A 105 -12.74 5.51 -5.97
CA LYS A 105 -12.01 4.24 -5.99
C LYS A 105 -10.53 4.47 -6.10
N LEU A 106 -9.73 3.66 -5.41
CA LEU A 106 -8.28 3.75 -5.44
C LEU A 106 -7.75 3.24 -6.78
N VAL A 107 -7.02 4.09 -7.50
CA VAL A 107 -6.48 3.77 -8.83
C VAL A 107 -4.95 3.75 -8.87
N ALA A 108 -4.27 4.33 -7.87
CA ALA A 108 -2.82 4.28 -7.80
C ALA A 108 -2.36 4.28 -6.34
N PHE A 109 -1.31 3.53 -6.07
CA PHE A 109 -0.70 3.44 -4.74
C PHE A 109 0.81 3.32 -4.90
N GLU A 110 1.56 4.07 -4.09
CA GLU A 110 3.01 3.85 -3.95
C GLU A 110 3.46 4.22 -2.54
N THR A 111 4.53 3.59 -2.08
CA THR A 111 5.13 3.89 -0.78
C THR A 111 6.46 4.60 -0.99
N ARG A 112 6.67 5.71 -0.30
CA ARG A 112 7.94 6.42 -0.24
C ARG A 112 8.58 6.15 1.10
N ALA A 113 9.71 5.43 1.09
CA ALA A 113 10.42 5.02 2.28
C ALA A 113 11.85 4.67 1.92
N ASP A 114 12.72 4.56 2.95
CA ASP A 114 14.03 3.93 2.77
C ASP A 114 13.79 2.45 2.46
N ALA A 115 14.34 1.97 1.36
CA ALA A 115 14.09 0.63 0.87
C ALA A 115 15.06 -0.43 1.44
N ASP A 116 16.00 -0.07 2.29
CA ASP A 116 17.04 -1.00 2.75
C ASP A 116 16.48 -2.25 3.42
N VAL A 117 15.51 -2.08 4.31
CA VAL A 117 14.90 -3.23 5.01
C VAL A 117 14.18 -4.14 4.01
N ALA A 118 13.34 -3.57 3.14
CA ALA A 118 12.62 -4.35 2.13
C ALA A 118 13.57 -5.03 1.16
N ASN A 119 14.66 -4.36 0.78
CA ASN A 119 15.65 -4.95 -0.13
C ASN A 119 16.33 -6.18 0.49
N ARG A 120 16.55 -6.18 1.80
CA ARG A 120 17.11 -7.34 2.50
C ARG A 120 16.09 -8.46 2.68
N VAL A 121 14.88 -8.11 3.09
CA VAL A 121 13.84 -9.09 3.40
C VAL A 121 13.33 -9.79 2.14
N PHE A 122 13.18 -9.05 1.04
CA PHE A 122 12.71 -9.59 -0.24
C PHE A 122 13.84 -9.68 -1.27
N ALA A 123 15.05 -10.02 -0.84
CA ALA A 123 16.21 -10.07 -1.72
C ALA A 123 15.94 -10.94 -2.95
N GLY A 124 16.37 -10.46 -4.11
CA GLY A 124 16.17 -11.15 -5.37
C GLY A 124 16.12 -10.19 -6.54
N SER A 125 15.99 -10.74 -7.73
CA SER A 125 15.85 -9.94 -8.94
C SER A 125 14.51 -9.21 -8.95
N LYS A 126 14.53 -7.98 -9.45
CA LYS A 126 13.29 -7.20 -9.60
C LYS A 126 12.26 -7.96 -10.41
N ARG A 127 10.99 -7.80 -10.03
CA ARG A 127 9.87 -8.42 -10.72
C ARG A 127 9.80 -7.98 -12.18
N PHE A 128 10.06 -6.69 -12.43
CA PHE A 128 10.14 -6.11 -13.77
C PHE A 128 11.49 -5.43 -13.91
N SER A 129 12.38 -6.03 -14.66
CA SER A 129 13.74 -5.52 -14.87
C SER A 129 13.87 -4.78 -16.21
#